data_0431c4d061c34b53286d7aebb676313a
#
_entry.id   0431c4d061c34b53286d7aebb676313a
#
_cell.length_a   1.000
_cell.length_b   1.000
_cell.length_c   1.000
_cell.angle_alpha   90.00
_cell.angle_beta   90.00
_cell.angle_gamma   90.00
#
_symmetry.space_group_name_H-M   'P 1'
#
loop_
_entity.id
_entity.type
_entity.pdbx_description
1 polymer ?
#
loop_
_entity_poly.entity_id
_entity_poly.type
_entity_poly.pdbx_seq_one_letter_code
_entity_poly.pdbx_strand_id
1 'polypeptide(L)'
;MLRFQSLLFLTLLLNFRLPVAFSQSVPVGTTGLEDYFRRSQLLGQLDSTVSFAIRPLLPFSIDSNTSLNSYNGFITGKYRFGSSKNRNGIQILPVSMKQRYTSHPSYSFNDGAMIPGKGFQSLVSAGIFAKLGPLSVQLQPEYVFAANNAFKEFRSHYGPTDLPVRFGTDPYSKLLWGQSNVRLSFDPVSIGLSNENLWWGPGIKNSLLMSNTAPGFKHLTLNTTRPIKTPIGSIETQIIAARLEGSGFTNPLPDDWRYLSGIVLSYQPRWVPGLFLGMTRGFQTYSEDLDGSFADYMPFFQAFQKIKTNEDAKRRDQLTSLFARWLFTASKAEIYFDYGLNDHSWNTRDFLMTPEHSRVYTLGLNKLIPYKGNTDEYIQVGIELTHMEQPLDRIFRPAGEWYTHYQVLNGYTNRGEVLGAGIGPSGNFQTLQISWVKSLKQLGLQLERYEHNGDFANRYGLGQWIDFSAAAVSTWDHKNFLLNAKLQAINSVNYQWLSGPKGSPNKNAFHVNAEVGVMYRF
;
A
#
# COMPACT_ATOMS: atom_id res chain seq x y z
N MET A 1 19.79 9.32 -43.27
CA MET A 1 18.79 8.38 -42.73
C MET A 1 18.27 8.73 -41.35
N LEU A 2 19.10 9.11 -40.39
CA LEU A 2 18.63 9.47 -39.02
C LEU A 2 17.62 10.65 -38.93
N ARG A 3 17.76 11.67 -39.80
CA ARG A 3 16.83 12.83 -39.78
C ARG A 3 15.43 12.53 -40.31
N PHE A 4 15.27 11.52 -41.18
CA PHE A 4 13.97 11.11 -41.71
C PHE A 4 13.18 10.25 -40.73
N GLN A 5 13.88 9.44 -39.95
CA GLN A 5 13.28 8.63 -38.87
C GLN A 5 12.77 9.48 -37.71
N SER A 6 13.52 10.55 -37.34
CA SER A 6 13.10 11.52 -36.31
C SER A 6 11.87 12.31 -36.73
N LEU A 7 11.76 12.68 -38.01
CA LEU A 7 10.59 13.39 -38.56
C LEU A 7 9.35 12.50 -38.61
N LEU A 8 9.53 11.23 -38.98
CA LEU A 8 8.45 10.23 -39.02
C LEU A 8 7.91 9.92 -37.61
N PHE A 9 8.80 9.87 -36.60
CA PHE A 9 8.43 9.69 -35.22
C PHE A 9 7.69 10.91 -34.65
N LEU A 10 8.11 12.11 -35.03
CA LEU A 10 7.45 13.36 -34.64
C LEU A 10 6.08 13.54 -35.30
N THR A 11 5.92 13.13 -36.56
CA THR A 11 4.63 13.17 -37.28
C THR A 11 3.67 12.08 -36.82
N LEU A 12 4.14 10.92 -36.39
CA LEU A 12 3.30 9.92 -35.73
C LEU A 12 2.77 10.42 -34.38
N LEU A 13 3.58 11.14 -33.61
CA LEU A 13 3.15 11.76 -32.34
C LEU A 13 2.10 12.88 -32.52
N LEU A 14 2.11 13.59 -33.66
CA LEU A 14 1.20 14.70 -33.94
C LEU A 14 -0.19 14.28 -34.46
N ASN A 15 -0.35 13.04 -34.93
CA ASN A 15 -1.64 12.53 -35.45
C ASN A 15 -2.50 11.74 -34.46
N PHE A 16 -2.03 11.54 -33.23
CA PHE A 16 -2.89 10.99 -32.20
C PHE A 16 -3.92 12.05 -31.76
N ARG A 17 -5.18 11.89 -32.17
CA ARG A 17 -6.31 12.54 -31.50
C ARG A 17 -6.41 11.94 -30.10
N LEU A 18 -5.64 12.50 -29.16
CA LEU A 18 -5.57 12.02 -27.78
C LEU A 18 -6.92 12.32 -27.10
N PRO A 19 -7.66 11.31 -26.67
CA PRO A 19 -8.77 11.55 -25.75
C PRO A 19 -8.21 12.21 -24.50
N VAL A 20 -8.82 13.31 -24.10
CA VAL A 20 -8.32 14.13 -22.97
C VAL A 20 -8.65 13.41 -21.68
N ALA A 21 -7.63 12.81 -21.06
CA ALA A 21 -7.71 12.09 -19.80
C ALA A 21 -7.70 13.03 -18.58
N PHE A 22 -8.53 12.80 -17.56
CA PHE A 22 -8.32 13.34 -16.22
C PHE A 22 -7.26 12.48 -15.51
N SER A 23 -6.30 13.10 -14.85
CA SER A 23 -5.20 12.36 -14.22
C SER A 23 -5.02 12.69 -12.73
N GLN A 24 -6.05 13.25 -12.09
CA GLN A 24 -6.09 13.33 -10.64
C GLN A 24 -6.09 11.91 -10.07
N SER A 25 -5.25 11.64 -9.08
CA SER A 25 -5.25 10.35 -8.37
C SER A 25 -6.15 10.41 -7.13
N VAL A 26 -6.72 9.25 -6.77
CA VAL A 26 -7.35 9.04 -5.46
C VAL A 26 -6.24 8.56 -4.52
N PRO A 27 -5.82 9.37 -3.54
CA PRO A 27 -4.74 8.99 -2.64
C PRO A 27 -5.00 7.66 -1.95
N VAL A 28 -3.97 6.82 -1.86
CA VAL A 28 -4.03 5.56 -1.11
C VAL A 28 -4.34 5.85 0.35
N GLY A 29 -5.20 5.04 0.96
CA GLY A 29 -5.64 5.24 2.35
C GLY A 29 -6.70 6.31 2.53
N THR A 30 -7.30 6.83 1.45
CA THR A 30 -8.48 7.70 1.56
C THR A 30 -9.65 6.89 2.10
N THR A 31 -9.86 7.00 3.42
CA THR A 31 -10.78 6.17 4.18
C THR A 31 -12.19 6.21 3.59
N GLY A 32 -12.77 5.05 3.38
CA GLY A 32 -14.12 4.87 2.87
C GLY A 32 -14.26 4.97 1.34
N LEU A 33 -13.40 5.69 0.61
CA LEU A 33 -13.50 5.80 -0.84
C LEU A 33 -13.04 4.54 -1.57
N GLU A 34 -11.85 4.02 -1.24
CA GLU A 34 -11.34 2.81 -1.89
C GLU A 34 -12.26 1.59 -1.65
N ASP A 35 -12.74 1.44 -0.41
CA ASP A 35 -13.68 0.39 -0.05
C ASP A 35 -15.02 0.57 -0.79
N TYR A 36 -15.50 1.79 -0.91
CA TYR A 36 -16.69 2.06 -1.69
C TYR A 36 -16.52 1.71 -3.17
N PHE A 37 -15.42 2.09 -3.83
CA PHE A 37 -15.17 1.74 -5.23
C PHE A 37 -15.10 0.22 -5.40
N ARG A 38 -14.45 -0.48 -4.47
CA ARG A 38 -14.35 -1.93 -4.49
C ARG A 38 -15.72 -2.59 -4.32
N ARG A 39 -16.58 -2.07 -3.42
CA ARG A 39 -17.98 -2.50 -3.30
C ARG A 39 -18.79 -2.23 -4.57
N SER A 40 -18.62 -1.06 -5.18
CA SER A 40 -19.31 -0.71 -6.43
C SER A 40 -18.94 -1.67 -7.56
N GLN A 41 -17.72 -2.18 -7.60
CA GLN A 41 -17.32 -3.23 -8.54
C GLN A 41 -18.00 -4.57 -8.24
N LEU A 42 -18.13 -4.96 -6.97
CA LEU A 42 -18.88 -6.16 -6.55
C LEU A 42 -20.36 -6.07 -6.95
N LEU A 43 -20.91 -4.86 -7.03
CA LEU A 43 -22.29 -4.59 -7.45
C LEU A 43 -22.44 -4.47 -8.98
N GLY A 44 -21.36 -4.61 -9.74
CA GLY A 44 -21.37 -4.42 -11.20
C GLY A 44 -21.56 -2.97 -11.65
N GLN A 45 -21.34 -2.01 -10.77
CA GLN A 45 -21.49 -0.58 -11.04
C GLN A 45 -20.21 0.07 -11.57
N LEU A 46 -19.08 -0.62 -11.47
CA LEU A 46 -17.77 -0.23 -11.99
C LEU A 46 -17.26 -1.21 -13.02
N ASP A 47 -16.34 -0.75 -13.87
CA ASP A 47 -15.67 -1.58 -14.87
C ASP A 47 -15.01 -2.79 -14.18
N SER A 48 -15.44 -3.99 -14.58
CA SER A 48 -14.92 -5.25 -14.06
C SER A 48 -13.51 -5.56 -14.54
N THR A 49 -12.91 -4.73 -15.39
CA THR A 49 -11.54 -4.90 -15.89
C THR A 49 -10.48 -4.21 -15.00
N VAL A 50 -10.90 -3.39 -14.02
CA VAL A 50 -10.01 -2.75 -13.06
C VAL A 50 -9.60 -3.73 -11.97
N SER A 51 -8.31 -3.97 -11.79
CA SER A 51 -7.81 -5.00 -10.87
C SER A 51 -7.90 -4.62 -9.39
N PHE A 52 -7.89 -3.32 -9.05
CA PHE A 52 -7.67 -2.80 -7.69
C PHE A 52 -6.35 -3.26 -7.06
N ALA A 53 -5.47 -3.88 -7.83
CA ALA A 53 -4.16 -4.33 -7.37
C ALA A 53 -3.07 -3.26 -7.58
N ILE A 54 -3.37 -2.17 -8.27
CA ILE A 54 -2.46 -1.05 -8.53
C ILE A 54 -3.14 0.24 -8.09
N ARG A 55 -2.64 0.85 -7.04
CA ARG A 55 -3.14 2.10 -6.46
C ARG A 55 -1.99 3.10 -6.27
N PRO A 56 -2.20 4.41 -6.36
CA PRO A 56 -3.47 5.14 -6.35
C PRO A 56 -4.31 4.89 -7.60
N LEU A 57 -5.64 4.85 -7.43
CA LEU A 57 -6.57 4.72 -8.54
C LEU A 57 -6.60 6.02 -9.33
N LEU A 58 -6.56 5.91 -10.65
CA LEU A 58 -6.74 7.04 -11.55
C LEU A 58 -8.20 7.11 -11.99
N PRO A 59 -8.81 8.30 -12.14
CA PRO A 59 -10.24 8.45 -12.44
C PRO A 59 -10.68 7.74 -13.73
N PHE A 60 -9.78 7.55 -14.70
CA PHE A 60 -10.07 6.82 -15.93
C PHE A 60 -10.39 5.36 -15.74
N SER A 61 -9.79 4.74 -14.73
CA SER A 61 -10.11 3.36 -14.37
C SER A 61 -11.54 3.25 -13.80
N ILE A 62 -12.14 4.38 -13.41
CA ILE A 62 -13.40 4.42 -12.68
C ILE A 62 -14.56 4.91 -13.56
N ASP A 63 -14.29 5.69 -14.64
CA ASP A 63 -15.31 6.38 -15.42
C ASP A 63 -15.44 5.81 -16.84
N SER A 64 -16.27 4.81 -17.02
CA SER A 64 -16.80 4.47 -18.33
C SER A 64 -18.29 4.08 -18.23
N ASN A 65 -19.17 5.06 -18.35
CA ASN A 65 -20.61 4.86 -18.61
C ASN A 65 -21.53 4.50 -17.43
N THR A 66 -21.17 4.75 -16.18
CA THR A 66 -22.07 4.48 -15.07
C THR A 66 -22.55 5.76 -14.37
N SER A 67 -23.71 5.67 -13.75
CA SER A 67 -24.41 6.65 -12.91
C SER A 67 -23.58 7.26 -11.74
N LEU A 68 -22.26 7.09 -11.77
CA LEU A 68 -21.28 7.65 -10.84
C LEU A 68 -21.04 9.15 -11.05
N ASN A 69 -21.92 9.87 -11.78
CA ASN A 69 -21.90 11.34 -11.86
C ASN A 69 -21.93 12.03 -10.48
N SER A 70 -22.40 11.34 -9.44
CA SER A 70 -22.27 11.78 -8.06
C SER A 70 -20.82 11.75 -7.52
N TYR A 71 -19.91 11.00 -8.19
CA TYR A 71 -18.50 10.87 -7.83
C TYR A 71 -17.62 11.99 -8.33
N ASN A 72 -17.98 12.63 -9.43
CA ASN A 72 -17.26 13.82 -9.87
C ASN A 72 -17.13 14.85 -8.75
N GLY A 73 -18.09 14.89 -7.81
CA GLY A 73 -18.04 15.74 -6.63
C GLY A 73 -17.03 15.30 -5.54
N PHE A 74 -16.59 14.02 -5.50
CA PHE A 74 -15.62 13.53 -4.52
C PHE A 74 -14.18 13.72 -4.95
N ILE A 75 -13.94 13.55 -6.25
CA ILE A 75 -12.62 13.67 -6.84
C ILE A 75 -12.44 15.07 -7.41
N THR A 76 -13.53 15.65 -7.96
CA THR A 76 -13.52 16.96 -8.58
C THR A 76 -14.25 17.96 -7.68
N GLY A 77 -13.55 18.84 -6.98
CA GLY A 77 -14.19 19.95 -6.26
C GLY A 77 -15.03 20.84 -7.19
N LYS A 78 -16.03 21.52 -6.63
CA LYS A 78 -16.91 22.44 -7.38
C LYS A 78 -16.17 23.62 -7.97
N TYR A 79 -15.07 24.05 -7.36
CA TYR A 79 -14.30 25.20 -7.81
C TYR A 79 -13.30 24.79 -8.87
N ARG A 80 -13.70 24.96 -10.12
CA ARG A 80 -12.88 24.71 -11.29
C ARG A 80 -12.73 26.01 -12.08
N PHE A 81 -11.48 26.45 -12.23
CA PHE A 81 -11.13 27.58 -13.07
C PHE A 81 -10.60 27.05 -14.41
N GLY A 82 -11.22 27.44 -15.55
CA GLY A 82 -10.76 27.04 -16.88
C GLY A 82 -11.87 26.58 -17.81
N SER A 83 -11.49 26.17 -19.03
CA SER A 83 -12.43 25.78 -20.09
C SER A 83 -13.03 24.39 -19.86
N SER A 84 -14.34 24.31 -19.80
CA SER A 84 -15.06 23.03 -19.72
C SER A 84 -14.92 22.19 -20.99
N LYS A 85 -14.76 22.81 -22.18
CA LYS A 85 -14.60 22.12 -23.46
C LYS A 85 -13.28 21.36 -23.59
N ASN A 86 -12.19 21.93 -23.07
CA ASN A 86 -10.84 21.35 -23.21
C ASN A 86 -10.37 20.59 -21.97
N ARG A 87 -11.23 20.47 -20.94
CA ARG A 87 -10.90 19.81 -19.67
C ARG A 87 -9.58 20.32 -19.03
N ASN A 88 -9.11 21.50 -19.45
CA ASN A 88 -7.97 22.21 -18.85
C ASN A 88 -8.46 23.10 -17.72
N GLY A 89 -7.63 23.29 -16.71
CA GLY A 89 -7.98 24.19 -15.60
C GLY A 89 -7.30 23.82 -14.29
N ILE A 90 -7.64 24.60 -13.28
CA ILE A 90 -7.17 24.42 -11.91
C ILE A 90 -8.37 24.04 -11.04
N GLN A 91 -8.16 23.13 -10.13
CA GLN A 91 -9.16 22.63 -9.20
C GLN A 91 -8.59 22.58 -7.79
N ILE A 92 -9.39 22.97 -6.80
CA ILE A 92 -9.06 22.79 -5.39
C ILE A 92 -9.38 21.35 -4.99
N LEU A 93 -8.40 20.67 -4.41
CA LEU A 93 -8.56 19.32 -3.87
C LEU A 93 -9.26 19.37 -2.51
N PRO A 94 -9.94 18.29 -2.09
CA PRO A 94 -10.52 18.22 -0.76
C PRO A 94 -9.47 18.49 0.33
N VAL A 95 -9.89 19.21 1.36
CA VAL A 95 -9.08 19.37 2.58
C VAL A 95 -9.41 18.22 3.52
N SER A 96 -8.38 17.53 4.00
CA SER A 96 -8.54 16.43 4.93
C SER A 96 -7.77 16.67 6.23
N MET A 97 -8.36 16.25 7.33
CA MET A 97 -7.74 16.23 8.64
C MET A 97 -8.03 14.88 9.30
N LYS A 98 -6.99 14.20 9.75
CA LYS A 98 -7.07 12.94 10.49
C LYS A 98 -6.44 13.15 11.86
N GLN A 99 -7.16 12.81 12.90
CA GLN A 99 -6.69 12.88 14.27
C GLN A 99 -6.72 11.49 14.90
N ARG A 100 -5.70 11.17 15.67
CA ARG A 100 -5.58 9.90 16.37
C ARG A 100 -5.10 10.12 17.78
N TYR A 101 -5.62 9.31 18.68
CA TYR A 101 -5.08 9.14 20.03
C TYR A 101 -4.78 7.66 20.27
N THR A 102 -3.55 7.33 20.64
CA THR A 102 -3.11 5.98 20.96
C THR A 102 -2.55 5.96 22.38
N SER A 103 -3.14 5.16 23.27
CA SER A 103 -2.71 5.10 24.68
C SER A 103 -1.37 4.38 24.85
N HIS A 104 -1.01 3.49 23.92
CA HIS A 104 0.28 2.80 23.83
C HIS A 104 0.66 2.65 22.35
N PRO A 105 1.96 2.60 22.00
CA PRO A 105 2.40 2.42 20.62
C PRO A 105 2.24 0.98 20.13
N SER A 106 2.61 0.76 18.85
CA SER A 106 2.70 -0.52 18.16
C SER A 106 1.38 -1.10 17.65
N TYR A 107 0.32 -0.28 17.52
CA TYR A 107 -0.89 -0.65 16.80
C TYR A 107 -1.25 0.43 15.78
N SER A 108 -0.36 0.65 14.83
CA SER A 108 -0.47 1.71 13.82
C SER A 108 0.18 1.22 12.54
N PHE A 109 -0.62 1.02 11.51
CA PHE A 109 -0.18 0.66 10.17
C PHE A 109 -1.18 1.12 9.12
N ASN A 110 -0.73 1.29 7.87
CA ASN A 110 -1.47 1.91 6.76
C ASN A 110 -1.86 3.37 7.03
N ASP A 111 -0.98 4.11 7.68
CA ASP A 111 -1.23 5.47 8.18
C ASP A 111 -0.50 6.56 7.40
N GLY A 112 0.36 6.16 6.46
CA GLY A 112 1.13 7.07 5.62
C GLY A 112 2.13 7.90 6.41
N ALA A 113 1.89 9.19 6.53
CA ALA A 113 2.78 10.13 7.19
C ALA A 113 2.73 10.08 8.74
N MET A 114 1.76 9.38 9.33
CA MET A 114 1.65 9.25 10.80
C MET A 114 2.60 8.17 11.29
N ILE A 115 3.19 8.37 12.48
CA ILE A 115 4.13 7.41 13.07
C ILE A 115 3.43 6.48 14.09
N PRO A 116 3.99 5.30 14.41
CA PRO A 116 3.50 4.42 15.48
C PRO A 116 3.82 4.98 16.87
N GLY A 117 3.38 6.22 17.16
CA GLY A 117 3.67 6.95 18.38
C GLY A 117 2.56 6.88 19.43
N LYS A 118 2.93 7.03 20.71
CA LYS A 118 1.99 7.16 21.83
C LYS A 118 1.46 8.59 21.95
N GLY A 119 0.19 8.73 22.24
CA GLY A 119 -0.47 10.02 22.48
C GLY A 119 -1.22 10.53 21.26
N PHE A 120 -1.44 11.84 21.24
CA PHE A 120 -2.19 12.51 20.18
C PHE A 120 -1.34 12.69 18.93
N GLN A 121 -1.96 12.49 17.77
CA GLN A 121 -1.40 12.77 16.46
C GLN A 121 -2.41 13.49 15.57
N SER A 122 -1.93 14.32 14.66
CA SER A 122 -2.74 15.00 13.66
C SER A 122 -2.05 14.98 12.30
N LEU A 123 -2.79 14.63 11.26
CA LEU A 123 -2.37 14.71 9.86
C LEU A 123 -3.33 15.62 9.12
N VAL A 124 -2.79 16.66 8.47
CA VAL A 124 -3.58 17.62 7.68
C VAL A 124 -3.05 17.64 6.26
N SER A 125 -3.96 17.58 5.29
CA SER A 125 -3.62 17.67 3.87
C SER A 125 -4.60 18.58 3.14
N ALA A 126 -4.09 19.41 2.24
CA ALA A 126 -4.84 20.27 1.34
C ALA A 126 -4.06 20.43 0.05
N GLY A 127 -4.74 20.70 -1.06
CA GLY A 127 -4.01 20.78 -2.32
C GLY A 127 -4.76 21.40 -3.47
N ILE A 128 -4.07 21.45 -4.59
CA ILE A 128 -4.59 21.88 -5.89
C ILE A 128 -4.19 20.85 -6.96
N PHE A 129 -5.04 20.74 -7.95
CA PHE A 129 -4.79 19.99 -9.16
C PHE A 129 -4.90 20.93 -10.36
N ALA A 130 -3.89 20.92 -11.22
CA ALA A 130 -3.87 21.69 -12.45
C ALA A 130 -3.65 20.78 -13.65
N LYS A 131 -4.33 21.06 -14.76
CA LYS A 131 -4.21 20.30 -16.00
C LYS A 131 -4.11 21.22 -17.21
N LEU A 132 -3.16 20.90 -18.09
CA LEU A 132 -2.95 21.57 -19.38
C LEU A 132 -2.58 20.51 -20.43
N GLY A 133 -3.54 20.14 -21.27
CA GLY A 133 -3.35 19.08 -22.27
C GLY A 133 -2.95 17.75 -21.61
N PRO A 134 -1.83 17.14 -22.02
CA PRO A 134 -1.33 15.90 -21.41
C PRO A 134 -0.66 16.11 -20.05
N LEU A 135 -0.22 17.36 -19.74
CA LEU A 135 0.43 17.67 -18.49
C LEU A 135 -0.59 17.86 -17.37
N SER A 136 -0.34 17.24 -16.23
CA SER A 136 -1.05 17.48 -14.99
C SER A 136 -0.08 17.63 -13.82
N VAL A 137 -0.45 18.48 -12.88
CA VAL A 137 0.27 18.74 -11.64
C VAL A 137 -0.72 18.64 -10.50
N GLN A 138 -0.46 17.74 -9.58
CA GLN A 138 -1.15 17.66 -8.29
C GLN A 138 -0.17 18.10 -7.22
N LEU A 139 -0.50 19.13 -6.47
CA LEU A 139 0.24 19.55 -5.30
C LEU A 139 -0.64 19.35 -4.08
N GLN A 140 -0.32 18.35 -3.26
CA GLN A 140 -1.11 17.94 -2.09
C GLN A 140 -0.17 17.55 -0.94
N PRO A 141 0.49 18.54 -0.31
CA PRO A 141 1.38 18.31 0.82
C PRO A 141 0.61 17.77 2.04
N GLU A 142 1.36 17.13 2.94
CA GLU A 142 0.87 16.58 4.20
C GLU A 142 1.69 17.15 5.36
N TYR A 143 1.00 17.69 6.36
CA TYR A 143 1.61 18.09 7.61
C TYR A 143 1.22 17.11 8.71
N VAL A 144 2.20 16.47 9.33
CA VAL A 144 2.02 15.55 10.44
C VAL A 144 2.58 16.14 11.73
N PHE A 145 1.83 15.97 12.81
CA PHE A 145 2.25 16.22 14.17
C PHE A 145 1.94 15.00 15.03
N ALA A 146 2.88 14.57 15.88
CA ALA A 146 2.68 13.51 16.87
C ALA A 146 3.30 13.92 18.20
N ALA A 147 2.56 13.76 19.29
CA ALA A 147 3.05 14.03 20.64
C ALA A 147 4.23 13.12 21.04
N ASN A 148 4.30 11.91 20.47
CA ASN A 148 5.39 10.96 20.61
C ASN A 148 5.80 10.75 22.09
N ASN A 149 4.79 10.59 22.97
CA ASN A 149 4.98 10.48 24.41
C ASN A 149 5.84 9.27 24.77
N ALA A 150 6.63 9.39 25.83
CA ALA A 150 7.44 8.29 26.35
C ALA A 150 6.58 7.10 26.79
N PHE A 151 7.11 5.90 26.60
CA PHE A 151 6.54 4.64 27.10
C PHE A 151 7.66 3.69 27.48
N LYS A 152 7.32 2.65 28.22
CA LYS A 152 8.28 1.59 28.51
C LYS A 152 8.43 0.73 27.27
N GLU A 153 9.61 0.80 26.67
CA GLU A 153 9.93 0.07 25.44
C GLU A 153 10.79 -1.16 25.75
N PHE A 154 10.62 -2.20 24.96
CA PHE A 154 11.56 -3.30 24.84
C PHE A 154 12.69 -2.88 23.89
N ARG A 155 13.84 -3.53 23.96
CA ARG A 155 14.93 -3.30 23.00
C ARG A 155 14.45 -3.57 21.58
N SER A 156 15.04 -2.89 20.60
CA SER A 156 14.72 -3.15 19.19
C SER A 156 14.80 -4.65 18.89
N HIS A 157 13.72 -5.19 18.38
CA HIS A 157 13.56 -6.61 18.04
C HIS A 157 13.76 -6.89 16.55
N TYR A 158 14.07 -5.85 15.77
CA TYR A 158 14.31 -5.96 14.33
C TYR A 158 15.81 -5.91 13.98
N GLY A 159 16.70 -6.06 14.95
CA GLY A 159 18.16 -5.97 14.73
C GLY A 159 18.58 -4.60 14.22
N PRO A 160 19.45 -4.52 13.21
CA PRO A 160 19.90 -3.26 12.64
C PRO A 160 18.90 -2.60 11.69
N THR A 161 17.76 -3.23 11.38
CA THR A 161 16.76 -2.70 10.43
C THR A 161 16.21 -1.35 10.90
N ASP A 162 16.00 -0.42 9.98
CA ASP A 162 15.47 0.91 10.25
C ASP A 162 13.97 0.89 10.58
N LEU A 163 13.67 0.28 11.72
CA LEU A 163 12.36 0.20 12.34
C LEU A 163 12.48 0.65 13.80
N PRO A 164 12.57 1.96 14.06
CA PRO A 164 12.73 2.48 15.40
C PRO A 164 11.49 2.17 16.24
N VAL A 165 11.68 1.72 17.46
CA VAL A 165 10.60 1.51 18.42
C VAL A 165 9.96 2.85 18.78
N ARG A 166 10.73 3.93 18.73
CA ARG A 166 10.29 5.30 18.97
C ARG A 166 11.02 6.29 18.06
N PHE A 167 10.33 7.30 17.56
CA PHE A 167 10.86 8.34 16.67
C PHE A 167 11.47 9.52 17.46
N GLY A 168 12.58 9.26 18.14
CA GLY A 168 13.24 10.24 19.00
C GLY A 168 12.53 10.47 20.35
N THR A 169 12.98 11.45 21.11
CA THR A 169 12.47 11.77 22.46
C THR A 169 11.45 12.90 22.46
N ASP A 170 11.47 13.73 21.44
CA ASP A 170 10.66 14.94 21.32
C ASP A 170 9.38 14.71 20.51
N PRO A 171 8.42 15.63 20.53
CA PRO A 171 7.30 15.62 19.61
C PRO A 171 7.78 15.60 18.15
N TYR A 172 7.15 14.75 17.34
CA TYR A 172 7.49 14.61 15.93
C TYR A 172 6.62 15.54 15.09
N SER A 173 7.25 16.32 14.22
CA SER A 173 6.55 17.21 13.30
C SER A 173 7.27 17.27 11.96
N LYS A 174 6.56 17.03 10.85
CA LYS A 174 7.11 17.12 9.49
C LYS A 174 6.09 17.65 8.49
N LEU A 175 6.58 18.44 7.55
CA LEU A 175 5.87 18.78 6.31
C LEU A 175 6.46 17.92 5.18
N LEU A 176 5.62 17.12 4.57
CA LEU A 176 5.97 16.19 3.49
C LEU A 176 5.35 16.64 2.17
N TRP A 177 5.93 16.25 1.05
CA TRP A 177 5.33 16.44 -0.28
C TRP A 177 3.97 15.74 -0.41
N GLY A 178 3.71 14.74 0.44
CA GLY A 178 2.45 14.01 0.51
C GLY A 178 2.07 13.40 -0.82
N GLN A 179 0.82 13.59 -1.22
CA GLN A 179 0.24 12.99 -2.43
C GLN A 179 0.46 13.88 -3.68
N SER A 180 1.65 14.45 -3.79
CA SER A 180 2.01 15.36 -4.90
C SER A 180 2.63 14.61 -6.07
N ASN A 181 2.28 15.03 -7.30
CA ASN A 181 2.84 14.46 -8.52
C ASN A 181 2.83 15.47 -9.69
N VAL A 182 3.68 15.20 -10.68
CA VAL A 182 3.67 15.82 -12.01
C VAL A 182 3.64 14.70 -13.03
N ARG A 183 2.66 14.68 -13.92
CA ARG A 183 2.46 13.60 -14.89
C ARG A 183 2.24 14.12 -16.30
N LEU A 184 2.77 13.36 -17.27
CA LEU A 184 2.43 13.44 -18.69
C LEU A 184 1.62 12.20 -19.05
N SER A 185 0.35 12.39 -19.41
CA SER A 185 -0.58 11.30 -19.69
C SER A 185 -0.94 11.25 -21.16
N PHE A 186 -0.63 10.10 -21.78
CA PHE A 186 -0.92 9.77 -23.17
C PHE A 186 -1.74 8.47 -23.20
N ASP A 187 -3.01 8.59 -22.80
CA ASP A 187 -3.90 7.43 -22.65
C ASP A 187 -3.64 6.31 -23.67
N PRO A 188 -3.39 5.06 -23.25
CA PRO A 188 -3.61 4.51 -21.89
C PRO A 188 -2.37 4.49 -20.97
N VAL A 189 -1.36 5.30 -21.20
CA VAL A 189 -0.10 5.30 -20.45
C VAL A 189 0.20 6.68 -19.88
N SER A 190 0.84 6.74 -18.74
CA SER A 190 1.39 7.99 -18.16
C SER A 190 2.80 7.78 -17.63
N ILE A 191 3.61 8.84 -17.73
CA ILE A 191 4.92 8.94 -17.07
C ILE A 191 4.91 10.16 -16.16
N GLY A 192 5.53 10.06 -14.98
CA GLY A 192 5.56 11.18 -14.05
C GLY A 192 6.57 11.04 -12.93
N LEU A 193 6.80 12.16 -12.26
CA LEU A 193 7.50 12.23 -10.99
C LEU A 193 6.45 12.37 -9.88
N SER A 194 6.51 11.50 -8.88
CA SER A 194 5.50 11.42 -7.84
C SER A 194 6.13 11.22 -6.46
N ASN A 195 5.41 11.63 -5.42
CA ASN A 195 5.69 11.32 -4.03
C ASN A 195 4.50 10.59 -3.37
N GLU A 196 3.53 10.15 -4.17
CA GLU A 196 2.32 9.48 -3.68
C GLU A 196 2.66 8.16 -3.00
N ASN A 197 1.85 7.79 -2.02
CA ASN A 197 1.84 6.43 -1.50
C ASN A 197 1.37 5.45 -2.58
N LEU A 198 1.95 4.27 -2.58
CA LEU A 198 1.63 3.20 -3.52
C LEU A 198 1.02 2.02 -2.78
N TRP A 199 0.19 1.24 -3.48
CA TRP A 199 -0.29 -0.04 -3.00
C TRP A 199 -0.29 -1.06 -4.13
N TRP A 200 0.42 -2.17 -3.93
CA TRP A 200 0.58 -3.22 -4.93
C TRP A 200 0.09 -4.57 -4.41
N GLY A 201 -0.99 -5.07 -4.98
CA GLY A 201 -1.60 -6.32 -4.58
C GLY A 201 -3.09 -6.19 -4.27
N PRO A 202 -3.81 -7.31 -4.18
CA PRO A 202 -5.25 -7.35 -4.02
C PRO A 202 -5.72 -7.16 -2.57
N GLY A 203 -4.82 -7.20 -1.59
CA GLY A 203 -5.13 -7.09 -0.17
C GLY A 203 -5.87 -5.80 0.19
N ILE A 204 -6.61 -5.82 1.29
CA ILE A 204 -7.38 -4.68 1.81
C ILE A 204 -6.70 -4.11 3.06
N LYS A 205 -6.22 -4.98 3.94
CA LYS A 205 -5.51 -4.57 5.18
C LYS A 205 -4.00 -4.64 5.03
N ASN A 206 -3.50 -5.62 4.26
CA ASN A 206 -2.08 -5.80 4.03
C ASN A 206 -1.77 -5.96 2.55
N SER A 207 -0.63 -5.42 2.14
CA SER A 207 0.00 -5.65 0.85
C SER A 207 1.47 -5.98 1.07
N LEU A 208 1.97 -7.00 0.42
CA LEU A 208 3.27 -7.57 0.75
C LEU A 208 4.45 -6.69 0.34
N LEU A 209 4.38 -5.97 -0.81
CA LEU A 209 5.50 -5.15 -1.28
C LEU A 209 5.29 -3.65 -1.09
N MET A 210 4.11 -3.13 -1.38
CA MET A 210 3.81 -1.70 -1.27
C MET A 210 2.47 -1.51 -0.59
N SER A 211 2.45 -0.79 0.52
CA SER A 211 1.26 -0.43 1.27
C SER A 211 1.27 1.07 1.64
N ASN A 212 0.27 1.49 2.38
CA ASN A 212 0.20 2.85 2.92
C ASN A 212 0.82 2.95 4.34
N THR A 213 1.76 2.07 4.71
CA THR A 213 2.36 2.09 6.04
C THR A 213 3.44 3.16 6.14
N ALA A 214 4.45 3.11 5.27
CA ALA A 214 5.45 4.18 5.20
C ALA A 214 4.88 5.45 4.53
N PRO A 215 5.40 6.63 4.84
CA PRO A 215 5.08 7.84 4.09
C PRO A 215 5.52 7.72 2.63
N GLY A 216 4.85 8.48 1.75
CA GLY A 216 5.20 8.53 0.34
C GLY A 216 6.65 8.92 0.09
N PHE A 217 7.22 8.44 -1.00
CA PHE A 217 8.62 8.61 -1.38
C PHE A 217 8.76 9.09 -2.82
N LYS A 218 9.85 9.80 -3.11
CA LYS A 218 10.11 10.33 -4.46
C LYS A 218 10.36 9.19 -5.43
N HIS A 219 9.55 9.10 -6.49
CA HIS A 219 9.71 8.09 -7.53
C HIS A 219 9.33 8.60 -8.91
N LEU A 220 10.08 8.19 -9.90
CA LEU A 220 9.67 8.21 -11.29
C LEU A 220 8.70 7.05 -11.50
N THR A 221 7.57 7.26 -12.16
CA THR A 221 6.57 6.24 -12.43
C THR A 221 6.19 6.20 -13.91
N LEU A 222 6.11 5.00 -14.46
CA LEU A 222 5.50 4.69 -15.75
C LEU A 222 4.37 3.72 -15.50
N ASN A 223 3.14 4.12 -15.79
CA ASN A 223 1.98 3.29 -15.47
C ASN A 223 0.86 3.39 -16.51
N THR A 224 0.01 2.38 -16.55
CA THR A 224 -1.25 2.43 -17.27
C THR A 224 -2.23 3.37 -16.56
N THR A 225 -2.96 4.19 -17.33
CA THR A 225 -4.00 5.09 -16.80
C THR A 225 -5.34 4.39 -16.68
N ARG A 226 -5.52 3.30 -17.38
CA ARG A 226 -6.67 2.37 -17.38
C ARG A 226 -6.23 1.01 -17.88
N PRO A 227 -7.03 -0.06 -17.66
CA PRO A 227 -6.73 -1.37 -18.23
C PRO A 227 -6.60 -1.31 -19.76
N ILE A 228 -5.47 -1.81 -20.29
CA ILE A 228 -5.22 -1.92 -21.71
C ILE A 228 -5.88 -3.20 -22.22
N LYS A 229 -6.93 -3.05 -23.04
CA LYS A 229 -7.64 -4.18 -23.63
C LYS A 229 -6.86 -4.79 -24.80
N THR A 230 -6.64 -6.09 -24.75
CA THR A 230 -5.97 -6.89 -25.78
C THR A 230 -6.90 -8.01 -26.27
N PRO A 231 -6.59 -8.69 -27.37
CA PRO A 231 -7.39 -9.85 -27.82
C PRO A 231 -7.48 -10.98 -26.79
N ILE A 232 -6.49 -11.12 -25.92
CA ILE A 232 -6.40 -12.18 -24.91
C ILE A 232 -6.88 -11.76 -23.52
N GLY A 233 -7.12 -10.47 -23.28
CA GLY A 233 -7.56 -9.96 -21.98
C GLY A 233 -7.18 -8.51 -21.76
N SER A 234 -7.19 -8.04 -20.51
CA SER A 234 -6.77 -6.70 -20.14
C SER A 234 -5.52 -6.72 -19.24
N ILE A 235 -4.69 -5.70 -19.37
CA ILE A 235 -3.41 -5.58 -18.67
C ILE A 235 -3.35 -4.21 -17.97
N GLU A 236 -2.91 -4.21 -16.72
CA GLU A 236 -2.52 -3.03 -15.96
C GLU A 236 -1.09 -3.21 -15.45
N THR A 237 -0.30 -2.15 -15.47
CA THR A 237 1.09 -2.19 -14.98
C THR A 237 1.53 -0.85 -14.41
N GLN A 238 2.46 -0.91 -13.47
CA GLN A 238 3.23 0.23 -13.01
C GLN A 238 4.68 -0.17 -12.81
N ILE A 239 5.58 0.68 -13.28
CA ILE A 239 7.03 0.57 -13.09
C ILE A 239 7.48 1.80 -12.32
N ILE A 240 8.36 1.63 -11.35
CA ILE A 240 8.91 2.73 -10.56
C ILE A 240 10.44 2.68 -10.48
N ALA A 241 11.02 3.86 -10.36
CA ALA A 241 12.42 4.09 -9.99
C ALA A 241 12.43 5.16 -8.87
N ALA A 242 12.89 4.82 -7.68
CA ALA A 242 12.60 5.56 -6.47
C ALA A 242 13.81 5.78 -5.58
N ARG A 243 13.70 6.79 -4.71
CA ARG A 243 14.64 7.10 -3.65
C ARG A 243 13.99 6.86 -2.29
N LEU A 244 14.60 6.00 -1.47
CA LEU A 244 14.23 5.75 -0.09
C LEU A 244 15.19 6.47 0.86
N GLU A 245 14.65 6.92 1.99
CA GLU A 245 15.40 7.65 3.02
C GLU A 245 15.35 6.89 4.35
N GLY A 246 16.41 7.01 5.14
CA GLY A 246 16.44 6.51 6.52
C GLY A 246 15.58 7.36 7.45
N SER A 247 15.26 6.81 8.63
CA SER A 247 14.53 7.52 9.68
C SER A 247 15.37 8.58 10.39
N GLY A 248 16.67 8.31 10.54
CA GLY A 248 17.59 9.06 11.38
C GLY A 248 17.49 8.73 12.88
N PHE A 249 16.68 7.72 13.24
CA PHE A 249 16.45 7.33 14.66
C PHE A 249 17.03 5.97 15.02
N THR A 250 17.49 5.19 14.06
CA THR A 250 18.14 3.89 14.26
C THR A 250 19.65 4.01 14.03
N ASN A 251 20.47 3.69 15.02
CA ASN A 251 21.93 3.83 14.96
C ASN A 251 22.61 2.49 15.26
N PRO A 252 23.74 2.10 14.62
CA PRO A 252 24.42 2.80 13.50
C PRO A 252 23.98 2.23 12.14
N LEU A 253 23.31 3.02 11.34
CA LEU A 253 22.98 2.65 9.96
C LEU A 253 23.76 3.52 8.98
N PRO A 254 24.04 3.05 7.75
CA PRO A 254 24.58 3.88 6.69
C PRO A 254 23.68 5.09 6.40
N ASP A 255 24.28 6.27 6.21
CA ASP A 255 23.58 7.50 5.87
C ASP A 255 23.19 7.57 4.39
N ASP A 256 23.64 6.60 3.58
CA ASP A 256 23.35 6.61 2.16
C ASP A 256 21.87 6.33 1.87
N TRP A 257 21.36 7.04 0.87
CA TRP A 257 20.01 6.77 0.40
C TRP A 257 19.96 5.48 -0.43
N ARG A 258 18.81 4.84 -0.44
CA ARG A 258 18.62 3.60 -1.19
C ARG A 258 17.84 3.86 -2.46
N TYR A 259 18.34 3.28 -3.54
CA TYR A 259 17.60 3.18 -4.79
C TYR A 259 16.63 2.00 -4.71
N LEU A 260 15.37 2.26 -5.04
CA LEU A 260 14.34 1.24 -5.16
C LEU A 260 13.82 1.23 -6.59
N SER A 261 13.81 0.08 -7.23
CA SER A 261 13.12 -0.14 -8.48
C SER A 261 12.08 -1.25 -8.34
N GLY A 262 10.98 -1.14 -9.07
CA GLY A 262 9.95 -2.17 -8.97
C GLY A 262 8.96 -2.14 -10.11
N ILE A 263 8.25 -3.27 -10.24
CA ILE A 263 7.19 -3.48 -11.20
C ILE A 263 6.03 -4.19 -10.55
N VAL A 264 4.81 -3.78 -10.91
CA VAL A 264 3.59 -4.55 -10.70
C VAL A 264 2.90 -4.76 -12.04
N LEU A 265 2.43 -5.96 -12.27
CA LEU A 265 1.67 -6.36 -13.44
C LEU A 265 0.40 -7.07 -13.00
N SER A 266 -0.75 -6.69 -13.57
CA SER A 266 -2.02 -7.39 -13.40
C SER A 266 -2.60 -7.74 -14.78
N TYR A 267 -3.05 -8.96 -14.94
CA TYR A 267 -3.64 -9.49 -16.16
C TYR A 267 -4.99 -10.13 -15.87
N GLN A 268 -6.01 -9.74 -16.62
CA GLN A 268 -7.34 -10.36 -16.57
C GLN A 268 -7.57 -11.14 -17.87
N PRO A 269 -7.60 -12.49 -17.85
CA PRO A 269 -7.90 -13.30 -19.03
C PRO A 269 -9.30 -13.02 -19.56
N ARG A 270 -9.45 -12.89 -20.89
CA ARG A 270 -10.74 -12.65 -21.54
C ARG A 270 -11.76 -13.78 -21.31
N TRP A 271 -11.27 -15.01 -21.22
CA TRP A 271 -12.09 -16.22 -21.08
C TRP A 271 -12.48 -16.56 -19.62
N VAL A 272 -11.93 -15.84 -18.64
CA VAL A 272 -12.31 -15.98 -17.22
C VAL A 272 -12.60 -14.57 -16.66
N PRO A 273 -13.79 -14.01 -16.94
CA PRO A 273 -14.15 -12.68 -16.47
C PRO A 273 -14.04 -12.57 -14.94
N GLY A 274 -13.50 -11.45 -14.47
CA GLY A 274 -13.35 -11.18 -13.04
C GLY A 274 -12.14 -11.84 -12.38
N LEU A 275 -11.40 -12.74 -13.06
CA LEU A 275 -10.15 -13.29 -12.54
C LEU A 275 -8.99 -12.37 -12.92
N PHE A 276 -8.28 -11.85 -11.93
CA PHE A 276 -7.03 -11.11 -12.08
C PHE A 276 -5.89 -11.95 -11.56
N LEU A 277 -4.86 -12.12 -12.37
CA LEU A 277 -3.60 -12.74 -12.02
C LEU A 277 -2.51 -11.67 -12.11
N GLY A 278 -1.57 -11.67 -11.20
CA GLY A 278 -0.52 -10.67 -11.26
C GLY A 278 0.72 -11.01 -10.48
N MET A 279 1.69 -10.12 -10.63
CA MET A 279 2.95 -10.22 -9.92
C MET A 279 3.45 -8.86 -9.51
N THR A 280 4.21 -8.84 -8.42
CA THR A 280 5.02 -7.69 -8.01
C THR A 280 6.46 -8.10 -7.86
N ARG A 281 7.39 -7.20 -8.17
CA ARG A 281 8.81 -7.44 -7.95
C ARG A 281 9.49 -6.13 -7.60
N GLY A 282 10.21 -6.08 -6.49
CA GLY A 282 10.93 -4.92 -5.99
C GLY A 282 12.37 -5.26 -5.69
N PHE A 283 13.27 -4.30 -5.95
CA PHE A 283 14.69 -4.37 -5.66
C PHE A 283 15.15 -3.10 -4.99
N GLN A 284 15.96 -3.23 -3.95
CA GLN A 284 16.63 -2.09 -3.35
C GLN A 284 18.12 -2.33 -3.17
N THR A 285 18.88 -1.24 -3.20
CA THR A 285 20.33 -1.23 -2.98
C THR A 285 20.76 0.15 -2.50
N TYR A 286 21.90 0.29 -1.83
CA TYR A 286 22.47 1.60 -1.55
C TYR A 286 22.89 2.30 -2.84
N SER A 287 22.82 3.63 -2.87
CA SER A 287 23.17 4.40 -4.07
C SER A 287 24.64 4.27 -4.44
N GLU A 288 25.52 4.07 -3.46
CA GLU A 288 26.95 3.83 -3.67
C GLU A 288 27.26 2.50 -4.37
N ASP A 289 26.36 1.52 -4.28
CA ASP A 289 26.52 0.18 -4.88
C ASP A 289 26.00 0.13 -6.34
N LEU A 290 25.49 1.23 -6.90
CA LEU A 290 25.03 1.31 -8.29
C LEU A 290 26.24 1.49 -9.24
N ASP A 291 26.40 0.61 -10.22
CA ASP A 291 27.44 0.71 -11.25
C ASP A 291 27.04 1.57 -12.46
N GLY A 292 25.81 2.07 -12.48
CA GLY A 292 25.26 2.92 -13.56
C GLY A 292 24.78 2.15 -14.79
N SER A 293 24.79 0.81 -14.76
CA SER A 293 24.28 -0.01 -15.85
C SER A 293 22.75 0.00 -15.91
N PHE A 294 22.16 -0.21 -17.10
CA PHE A 294 20.72 -0.37 -17.24
C PHE A 294 20.18 -1.51 -16.38
N ALA A 295 20.93 -2.57 -16.25
CA ALA A 295 20.58 -3.74 -15.45
C ALA A 295 20.49 -3.44 -13.95
N ASP A 296 21.24 -2.46 -13.44
CA ASP A 296 21.15 -2.02 -12.05
C ASP A 296 19.95 -1.11 -11.78
N TYR A 297 19.60 -0.26 -12.75
CA TYR A 297 18.40 0.58 -12.62
C TYR A 297 17.11 -0.19 -12.87
N MET A 298 17.12 -1.25 -13.69
CA MET A 298 15.93 -2.01 -14.09
C MET A 298 16.13 -3.53 -13.88
N PRO A 299 16.52 -3.98 -12.66
CA PRO A 299 16.86 -5.37 -12.39
C PRO A 299 15.67 -6.33 -12.49
N PHE A 300 14.43 -5.85 -12.41
CA PHE A 300 13.23 -6.68 -12.52
C PHE A 300 13.03 -7.31 -13.90
N PHE A 301 13.79 -6.90 -14.92
CA PHE A 301 13.87 -7.59 -16.22
C PHE A 301 14.87 -8.74 -16.22
N GLN A 302 15.70 -8.90 -15.17
CA GLN A 302 16.62 -10.02 -15.06
C GLN A 302 15.88 -11.32 -14.72
N ALA A 303 16.50 -12.47 -15.03
CA ALA A 303 15.94 -13.77 -14.72
C ALA A 303 15.69 -13.94 -13.20
N PHE A 304 14.70 -14.76 -12.84
CA PHE A 304 14.39 -15.06 -11.44
C PHE A 304 15.47 -15.90 -10.74
N GLN A 305 16.32 -16.59 -11.51
CA GLN A 305 17.35 -17.48 -10.98
C GLN A 305 18.72 -16.81 -11.02
N LYS A 306 19.54 -17.05 -9.99
CA LYS A 306 20.95 -16.63 -9.99
C LYS A 306 21.72 -17.41 -11.06
N ILE A 307 22.20 -16.70 -12.06
CA ILE A 307 22.98 -17.31 -13.15
C ILE A 307 24.48 -17.36 -12.81
N LYS A 308 24.94 -16.52 -11.87
CA LYS A 308 26.35 -16.39 -11.47
C LYS A 308 26.50 -16.27 -9.96
N THR A 309 27.53 -16.89 -9.42
CA THR A 309 27.93 -16.83 -7.99
C THR A 309 28.25 -15.41 -7.49
N ASN A 310 28.48 -14.44 -8.38
CA ASN A 310 28.87 -13.07 -8.04
C ASN A 310 27.66 -12.12 -7.90
N GLU A 311 26.42 -12.61 -8.01
CA GLU A 311 25.24 -11.73 -7.85
C GLU A 311 25.04 -11.28 -6.40
N ASP A 312 25.48 -12.07 -5.42
CA ASP A 312 25.51 -11.67 -4.00
C ASP A 312 26.51 -10.53 -3.71
N ALA A 313 27.47 -10.30 -4.60
CA ALA A 313 28.41 -9.17 -4.48
C ALA A 313 27.77 -7.80 -4.74
N LYS A 314 26.55 -7.76 -5.31
CA LYS A 314 25.87 -6.50 -5.67
C LYS A 314 25.11 -5.84 -4.53
N ARG A 315 25.11 -6.40 -3.31
CA ARG A 315 24.43 -5.86 -2.14
C ARG A 315 23.00 -5.41 -2.44
N ARG A 316 22.23 -6.29 -3.07
CA ARG A 316 20.87 -6.02 -3.52
C ARG A 316 19.89 -6.91 -2.80
N ASP A 317 18.84 -6.31 -2.24
CA ASP A 317 17.69 -6.97 -1.66
C ASP A 317 16.57 -7.10 -2.69
N GLN A 318 15.87 -8.23 -2.72
CA GLN A 318 14.80 -8.51 -3.66
C GLN A 318 13.59 -9.12 -2.97
N LEU A 319 12.43 -8.54 -3.21
CA LEU A 319 11.13 -9.09 -2.83
C LEU A 319 10.27 -9.34 -4.07
N THR A 320 9.53 -10.44 -4.07
CA THR A 320 8.61 -10.79 -5.16
C THR A 320 7.31 -11.32 -4.59
N SER A 321 6.17 -11.02 -5.23
CA SER A 321 4.92 -11.73 -4.96
C SER A 321 4.17 -12.09 -6.24
N LEU A 322 3.35 -13.13 -6.13
CA LEU A 322 2.37 -13.55 -7.12
C LEU A 322 0.99 -13.46 -6.49
N PHE A 323 0.07 -12.81 -7.17
CA PHE A 323 -1.27 -12.63 -6.63
C PHE A 323 -2.37 -13.08 -7.60
N ALA A 324 -3.51 -13.42 -7.01
CA ALA A 324 -4.75 -13.66 -7.70
C ALA A 324 -5.89 -12.94 -6.98
N ARG A 325 -6.82 -12.36 -7.74
CA ARG A 325 -8.09 -11.83 -7.24
C ARG A 325 -9.20 -12.32 -8.15
N TRP A 326 -10.25 -12.90 -7.59
CA TRP A 326 -11.40 -13.37 -8.36
C TRP A 326 -12.68 -12.68 -7.88
N LEU A 327 -13.30 -11.96 -8.79
CA LEU A 327 -14.50 -11.18 -8.60
C LEU A 327 -15.72 -11.98 -9.10
N PHE A 328 -16.69 -12.20 -8.24
CA PHE A 328 -17.95 -12.88 -8.53
C PHE A 328 -19.11 -11.87 -8.40
N THR A 329 -19.37 -11.09 -9.44
CA THR A 329 -20.39 -10.03 -9.41
C THR A 329 -21.80 -10.58 -9.16
N ALA A 330 -22.16 -11.72 -9.75
CA ALA A 330 -23.46 -12.37 -9.50
C ALA A 330 -23.66 -12.72 -8.01
N SER A 331 -22.61 -13.17 -7.35
CA SER A 331 -22.62 -13.49 -5.92
C SER A 331 -22.26 -12.30 -5.03
N LYS A 332 -21.90 -11.15 -5.62
CA LYS A 332 -21.41 -9.95 -4.90
C LYS A 332 -20.28 -10.30 -3.92
N ALA A 333 -19.32 -11.09 -4.37
CA ALA A 333 -18.22 -11.60 -3.57
C ALA A 333 -16.91 -11.51 -4.33
N GLU A 334 -15.82 -11.50 -3.61
CA GLU A 334 -14.47 -11.68 -4.13
C GLU A 334 -13.63 -12.51 -3.19
N ILE A 335 -12.69 -13.22 -3.75
CA ILE A 335 -11.60 -13.86 -3.03
C ILE A 335 -10.27 -13.38 -3.61
N TYR A 336 -9.25 -13.29 -2.79
CA TYR A 336 -7.93 -12.91 -3.24
C TYR A 336 -6.85 -13.60 -2.43
N PHE A 337 -5.71 -13.76 -3.07
CA PHE A 337 -4.52 -14.37 -2.51
C PHE A 337 -3.29 -13.65 -3.03
N ASP A 338 -2.32 -13.41 -2.16
CA ASP A 338 -1.01 -12.84 -2.47
C ASP A 338 0.05 -13.70 -1.80
N TYR A 339 1.02 -14.21 -2.58
CA TYR A 339 2.06 -15.11 -2.14
C TYR A 339 3.42 -14.50 -2.43
N GLY A 340 4.17 -14.17 -1.39
CA GLY A 340 5.44 -13.50 -1.47
C GLY A 340 6.62 -14.42 -1.15
N LEU A 341 7.74 -14.13 -1.80
CA LEU A 341 9.04 -14.74 -1.57
C LEU A 341 10.07 -13.63 -1.33
N ASN A 342 10.82 -13.76 -0.24
CA ASN A 342 11.98 -12.92 0.06
C ASN A 342 13.22 -13.62 -0.46
N ASP A 343 14.01 -12.91 -1.26
CA ASP A 343 15.11 -13.50 -2.00
C ASP A 343 14.66 -14.57 -3.02
N HIS A 344 15.56 -15.24 -3.67
CA HIS A 344 15.20 -16.27 -4.64
C HIS A 344 16.00 -17.55 -4.42
N SER A 345 15.42 -18.66 -4.86
CA SER A 345 16.09 -19.95 -4.83
C SER A 345 17.28 -19.95 -5.77
N TRP A 346 18.38 -20.63 -5.38
CA TRP A 346 19.60 -20.74 -6.18
C TRP A 346 19.36 -21.30 -7.58
N ASN A 347 18.40 -22.23 -7.70
CA ASN A 347 18.03 -22.87 -8.96
C ASN A 347 16.66 -23.55 -8.83
N THR A 348 16.16 -24.09 -9.92
CA THR A 348 14.86 -24.80 -9.97
C THR A 348 14.81 -25.99 -9.00
N ARG A 349 15.92 -26.72 -8.81
CA ARG A 349 15.95 -27.85 -7.87
C ARG A 349 15.77 -27.36 -6.43
N ASP A 350 16.44 -26.29 -6.06
CA ASP A 350 16.33 -25.67 -4.74
C ASP A 350 14.89 -25.21 -4.46
N PHE A 351 14.26 -24.54 -5.44
CA PHE A 351 12.85 -24.16 -5.35
C PHE A 351 11.91 -25.36 -5.19
N LEU A 352 12.16 -26.44 -5.92
CA LEU A 352 11.30 -27.65 -5.83
C LEU A 352 11.50 -28.41 -4.52
N MET A 353 12.69 -28.34 -3.93
CA MET A 353 13.01 -29.02 -2.66
C MET A 353 12.46 -28.28 -1.44
N THR A 354 12.45 -26.95 -1.48
CA THR A 354 11.97 -26.09 -0.38
C THR A 354 11.10 -24.95 -0.91
N PRO A 355 9.93 -25.24 -1.49
CA PRO A 355 9.09 -24.21 -2.14
C PRO A 355 8.52 -23.17 -1.15
N GLU A 356 8.50 -23.52 0.13
CA GLU A 356 8.01 -22.63 1.20
C GLU A 356 9.12 -21.79 1.84
N HIS A 357 10.37 -21.90 1.38
CA HIS A 357 11.49 -21.14 1.93
C HIS A 357 11.25 -19.63 1.81
N SER A 358 11.35 -18.90 2.92
CA SER A 358 11.10 -17.44 3.03
C SER A 358 9.73 -16.96 2.52
N ARG A 359 8.72 -17.81 2.49
CA ARG A 359 7.38 -17.44 2.03
C ARG A 359 6.63 -16.59 3.05
N VAL A 360 5.79 -15.73 2.51
CA VAL A 360 4.70 -15.06 3.23
C VAL A 360 3.45 -15.09 2.37
N TYR A 361 2.27 -14.91 2.97
CA TYR A 361 1.04 -14.86 2.18
C TYR A 361 -0.07 -14.03 2.84
N THR A 362 -0.94 -13.51 1.99
CA THR A 362 -2.22 -12.89 2.38
C THR A 362 -3.34 -13.61 1.67
N LEU A 363 -4.40 -13.96 2.41
CA LEU A 363 -5.63 -14.54 1.88
C LEU A 363 -6.81 -13.69 2.36
N GLY A 364 -7.75 -13.37 1.46
CA GLY A 364 -8.92 -12.62 1.86
C GLY A 364 -10.19 -12.97 1.09
N LEU A 365 -11.30 -12.61 1.70
CA LEU A 365 -12.65 -12.75 1.18
C LEU A 365 -13.45 -11.50 1.54
N ASN A 366 -14.24 -11.00 0.60
CA ASN A 366 -15.18 -9.93 0.84
C ASN A 366 -16.53 -10.29 0.19
N LYS A 367 -17.63 -10.10 0.92
CA LYS A 367 -18.97 -10.51 0.51
C LYS A 367 -19.98 -9.43 0.90
N LEU A 368 -20.88 -9.08 -0.04
CA LEU A 368 -22.04 -8.25 0.21
C LEU A 368 -23.30 -9.11 0.27
N ILE A 369 -24.05 -8.98 1.35
CA ILE A 369 -25.30 -9.68 1.61
C ILE A 369 -26.40 -8.62 1.62
N PRO A 370 -27.45 -8.70 0.76
CA PRO A 370 -28.54 -7.74 0.76
C PRO A 370 -29.19 -7.63 2.13
N TYR A 371 -29.40 -6.40 2.61
CA TYR A 371 -30.02 -6.15 3.91
C TYR A 371 -31.53 -5.96 3.75
N LYS A 372 -32.33 -6.77 4.42
CA LYS A 372 -33.82 -6.72 4.40
C LYS A 372 -34.42 -6.68 2.99
N GLY A 373 -33.79 -7.31 2.00
CA GLY A 373 -34.27 -7.30 0.61
C GLY A 373 -34.12 -5.94 -0.09
N ASN A 374 -33.45 -4.97 0.52
CA ASN A 374 -33.20 -3.66 -0.06
C ASN A 374 -32.11 -3.71 -1.13
N THR A 375 -32.25 -2.93 -2.20
CA THR A 375 -31.31 -2.96 -3.34
C THR A 375 -30.06 -2.11 -3.12
N ASP A 376 -30.07 -1.20 -2.15
CA ASP A 376 -29.00 -0.22 -1.89
C ASP A 376 -28.30 -0.43 -0.55
N GLU A 377 -28.77 -1.35 0.29
CA GLU A 377 -28.22 -1.62 1.61
C GLU A 377 -27.71 -3.06 1.72
N TYR A 378 -26.52 -3.22 2.27
CA TYR A 378 -25.88 -4.52 2.38
C TYR A 378 -25.22 -4.67 3.74
N ILE A 379 -25.10 -5.93 4.18
CA ILE A 379 -24.12 -6.32 5.18
C ILE A 379 -22.88 -6.76 4.43
N GLN A 380 -21.79 -6.06 4.64
CA GLN A 380 -20.46 -6.42 4.13
C GLN A 380 -19.74 -7.27 5.17
N VAL A 381 -19.27 -8.43 4.75
CA VAL A 381 -18.40 -9.32 5.55
C VAL A 381 -17.07 -9.41 4.86
N GLY A 382 -16.01 -8.96 5.53
CA GLY A 382 -14.63 -9.03 5.06
C GLY A 382 -13.78 -9.86 6.02
N ILE A 383 -12.98 -10.76 5.47
CA ILE A 383 -11.99 -11.57 6.20
C ILE A 383 -10.65 -11.40 5.48
N GLU A 384 -9.59 -11.13 6.23
CA GLU A 384 -8.23 -11.16 5.70
C GLU A 384 -7.27 -11.80 6.72
N LEU A 385 -6.41 -12.66 6.22
CA LEU A 385 -5.36 -13.36 6.96
C LEU A 385 -4.02 -13.01 6.30
N THR A 386 -3.04 -12.57 7.09
CA THR A 386 -1.67 -12.35 6.62
C THR A 386 -0.71 -13.09 7.54
N HIS A 387 0.16 -13.90 6.96
CA HIS A 387 1.14 -14.71 7.68
C HIS A 387 2.53 -14.43 7.14
N MET A 388 3.41 -13.93 8.01
CA MET A 388 4.76 -13.52 7.63
C MET A 388 5.87 -14.20 8.45
N GLU A 389 5.54 -15.12 9.35
CA GLU A 389 6.55 -15.95 10.02
C GLU A 389 7.23 -16.91 9.07
N GLN A 390 8.49 -17.20 9.35
CA GLN A 390 9.24 -18.21 8.62
C GLN A 390 8.58 -19.59 8.76
N PRO A 391 8.60 -20.42 7.68
CA PRO A 391 8.08 -21.77 7.73
C PRO A 391 8.91 -22.69 8.62
N LEU A 392 8.43 -23.89 8.86
CA LEU A 392 9.11 -24.87 9.73
C LEU A 392 10.47 -25.32 9.20
N ASP A 393 10.74 -25.18 7.90
CA ASP A 393 12.04 -25.49 7.30
C ASP A 393 13.18 -24.61 7.84
N ARG A 394 12.86 -23.48 8.51
CA ARG A 394 13.83 -22.62 9.21
C ARG A 394 14.78 -23.38 10.16
N ILE A 395 14.37 -24.54 10.65
CA ILE A 395 15.18 -25.36 11.54
C ILE A 395 16.40 -25.90 10.79
N PHE A 396 16.27 -26.18 9.49
CA PHE A 396 17.32 -26.76 8.65
C PHE A 396 17.91 -25.72 7.70
N ARG A 397 17.10 -24.76 7.26
CA ARG A 397 17.49 -23.71 6.34
C ARG A 397 16.84 -22.39 6.77
N PRO A 398 17.47 -21.65 7.70
CA PRO A 398 16.91 -20.36 8.15
C PRO A 398 16.91 -19.35 7.00
N ALA A 399 15.78 -18.70 6.78
CA ALA A 399 15.66 -17.49 5.96
C ALA A 399 15.85 -16.24 6.82
N GLY A 400 16.10 -15.10 6.20
CA GLY A 400 15.97 -13.80 6.85
C GLY A 400 14.49 -13.48 7.16
N GLU A 401 14.25 -12.67 8.15
CA GLU A 401 12.90 -12.11 8.38
C GLU A 401 12.54 -11.20 7.20
N TRP A 402 11.28 -11.21 6.78
CA TRP A 402 10.81 -10.31 5.74
C TRP A 402 11.09 -8.85 6.10
N TYR A 403 11.41 -8.04 5.09
CA TYR A 403 11.81 -6.63 5.20
C TYR A 403 13.15 -6.38 5.90
N THR A 404 13.87 -7.42 6.33
CA THR A 404 15.24 -7.31 6.83
C THR A 404 16.22 -7.89 5.82
N HIS A 405 17.44 -7.33 5.73
CA HIS A 405 18.47 -7.85 4.83
C HIS A 405 19.86 -7.67 5.45
N TYR A 406 20.74 -8.64 5.24
CA TYR A 406 22.06 -8.65 5.86
C TYR A 406 23.07 -7.67 5.22
N GLN A 407 22.83 -7.22 4.00
CA GLN A 407 23.68 -6.25 3.30
C GLN A 407 23.01 -4.88 3.21
N VAL A 408 21.69 -4.80 2.98
CA VAL A 408 20.92 -3.57 2.99
C VAL A 408 20.32 -3.38 4.37
N LEU A 409 21.16 -2.96 5.32
CA LEU A 409 20.85 -2.98 6.76
C LEU A 409 19.60 -2.19 7.16
N ASN A 410 19.27 -1.10 6.44
CA ASN A 410 18.03 -0.37 6.68
C ASN A 410 16.77 -1.22 6.45
N GLY A 411 16.89 -2.34 5.72
CA GLY A 411 15.75 -3.17 5.36
C GLY A 411 14.80 -2.53 4.37
N TYR A 412 13.66 -3.18 4.08
CA TYR A 412 12.67 -2.71 3.11
C TYR A 412 11.75 -1.65 3.73
N THR A 413 12.33 -0.49 4.01
CA THR A 413 11.72 0.60 4.79
C THR A 413 11.84 1.94 4.08
N ASN A 414 11.04 2.91 4.49
CA ASN A 414 11.23 4.33 4.19
C ASN A 414 10.91 5.15 5.44
N ARG A 415 11.86 5.98 5.87
CA ARG A 415 11.73 6.87 7.04
C ARG A 415 11.31 6.14 8.33
N GLY A 416 11.80 4.92 8.51
CA GLY A 416 11.57 4.15 9.74
C GLY A 416 10.32 3.28 9.74
N GLU A 417 9.63 3.15 8.60
CA GLU A 417 8.46 2.27 8.48
C GLU A 417 8.57 1.36 7.26
N VAL A 418 7.98 0.17 7.34
CA VAL A 418 8.00 -0.81 6.24
C VAL A 418 7.23 -0.29 5.03
N LEU A 419 7.73 -0.55 3.83
CA LEU A 419 7.04 -0.25 2.58
C LEU A 419 5.88 -1.21 2.30
N GLY A 420 5.99 -2.45 2.78
CA GLY A 420 4.99 -3.50 2.61
C GLY A 420 3.99 -3.58 3.76
N ALA A 421 3.60 -4.79 4.15
CA ALA A 421 2.59 -5.03 5.18
C ALA A 421 3.00 -4.43 6.53
N GLY A 422 2.17 -3.54 7.05
CA GLY A 422 2.45 -2.77 8.27
C GLY A 422 2.50 -3.58 9.55
N ILE A 423 2.09 -4.84 9.49
CA ILE A 423 2.29 -5.79 10.60
C ILE A 423 3.78 -6.11 10.84
N GLY A 424 4.66 -5.63 9.97
CA GLY A 424 6.10 -5.74 10.12
C GLY A 424 6.66 -7.13 9.84
N PRO A 425 7.98 -7.29 10.05
CA PRO A 425 8.64 -8.59 9.90
C PRO A 425 8.01 -9.65 10.81
N SER A 426 7.80 -10.85 10.25
CA SER A 426 7.33 -12.04 10.99
C SER A 426 6.04 -11.85 11.80
N GLY A 427 5.18 -10.89 11.40
CA GLY A 427 3.87 -10.69 12.00
C GLY A 427 2.82 -11.68 11.46
N ASN A 428 1.83 -12.02 12.30
CA ASN A 428 0.64 -12.77 11.90
C ASN A 428 -0.61 -11.97 12.23
N PHE A 429 -1.46 -11.77 11.23
CA PHE A 429 -2.63 -10.91 11.36
C PHE A 429 -3.88 -11.59 10.81
N GLN A 430 -4.94 -11.59 11.59
CA GLN A 430 -6.26 -12.05 11.18
C GLN A 430 -7.27 -10.95 11.50
N THR A 431 -8.13 -10.66 10.53
CA THR A 431 -9.20 -9.68 10.69
C THR A 431 -10.54 -10.20 10.19
N LEU A 432 -11.60 -9.90 10.91
CA LEU A 432 -12.99 -10.07 10.52
C LEU A 432 -13.67 -8.72 10.67
N GLN A 433 -14.26 -8.22 9.59
CA GLN A 433 -15.05 -6.99 9.59
C GLN A 433 -16.48 -7.29 9.14
N ILE A 434 -17.45 -6.86 9.91
CA ILE A 434 -18.88 -6.94 9.58
C ILE A 434 -19.43 -5.52 9.65
N SER A 435 -19.99 -5.03 8.55
CA SER A 435 -20.47 -3.65 8.44
C SER A 435 -21.80 -3.58 7.70
N TRP A 436 -22.72 -2.79 8.19
CA TRP A 436 -23.81 -2.27 7.38
C TRP A 436 -23.25 -1.19 6.44
N VAL A 437 -23.61 -1.26 5.18
CA VAL A 437 -23.16 -0.32 4.16
C VAL A 437 -24.31 0.16 3.27
N LYS A 438 -24.30 1.47 2.95
CA LYS A 438 -25.21 2.10 2.01
C LYS A 438 -24.48 3.22 1.28
N SER A 439 -24.22 3.04 -0.03
CA SER A 439 -23.37 3.97 -0.75
C SER A 439 -22.03 4.17 -0.01
N LEU A 440 -21.66 5.41 0.35
CA LEU A 440 -20.46 5.72 1.14
C LEU A 440 -20.62 5.48 2.64
N LYS A 441 -21.87 5.38 3.13
CA LYS A 441 -22.10 5.18 4.56
C LYS A 441 -21.72 3.77 4.97
N GLN A 442 -21.05 3.67 6.10
CA GLN A 442 -20.65 2.43 6.71
C GLN A 442 -20.74 2.54 8.22
N LEU A 443 -21.24 1.49 8.87
CA LEU A 443 -21.17 1.31 10.32
C LEU A 443 -20.89 -0.16 10.59
N GLY A 444 -19.84 -0.47 11.32
CA GLY A 444 -19.44 -1.85 11.51
C GLY A 444 -18.58 -2.12 12.72
N LEU A 445 -18.34 -3.42 12.92
CA LEU A 445 -17.44 -3.98 13.91
C LEU A 445 -16.28 -4.66 13.19
N GLN A 446 -15.07 -4.42 13.67
CA GLN A 446 -13.84 -5.08 13.21
C GLN A 446 -13.20 -5.81 14.39
N LEU A 447 -12.93 -7.08 14.21
CA LEU A 447 -12.22 -7.92 15.18
C LEU A 447 -10.87 -8.31 14.59
N GLU A 448 -9.80 -8.24 15.40
CA GLU A 448 -8.45 -8.54 14.93
C GLU A 448 -7.70 -9.36 15.97
N ARG A 449 -6.87 -10.29 15.46
CA ARG A 449 -5.79 -10.91 16.20
C ARG A 449 -4.48 -10.55 15.50
N TYR A 450 -3.55 -9.98 16.24
CA TYR A 450 -2.24 -9.62 15.74
C TYR A 450 -1.14 -10.19 16.63
N GLU A 451 -0.33 -11.07 16.07
CA GLU A 451 0.87 -11.61 16.69
C GLU A 451 2.09 -10.87 16.15
N HIS A 452 2.84 -10.30 17.06
CA HIS A 452 4.01 -9.48 16.76
C HIS A 452 5.26 -10.35 16.68
N ASN A 453 5.99 -10.26 15.58
CA ASN A 453 7.29 -10.89 15.30
C ASN A 453 7.52 -12.22 16.05
N GLY A 454 6.80 -13.27 15.62
CA GLY A 454 6.88 -14.60 16.23
C GLY A 454 8.28 -15.23 16.08
N ASP A 455 9.01 -14.93 15.00
CA ASP A 455 10.37 -15.45 14.80
C ASP A 455 11.35 -14.91 15.83
N PHE A 456 11.21 -13.62 16.22
CA PHE A 456 11.97 -13.03 17.32
C PHE A 456 11.66 -13.73 18.64
N ALA A 457 10.39 -13.91 18.96
CA ALA A 457 9.98 -14.58 20.19
C ALA A 457 10.54 -16.01 20.26
N ASN A 458 10.45 -16.75 19.16
CA ASN A 458 10.98 -18.11 19.06
C ASN A 458 12.51 -18.16 19.18
N ARG A 459 13.23 -17.22 18.55
CA ARG A 459 14.71 -17.13 18.57
C ARG A 459 15.25 -16.92 19.99
N TYR A 460 14.56 -16.12 20.79
CA TYR A 460 14.99 -15.78 22.16
C TYR A 460 14.26 -16.56 23.25
N GLY A 461 13.44 -17.56 22.89
CA GLY A 461 12.70 -18.36 23.86
C GLY A 461 11.69 -17.56 24.68
N LEU A 462 11.14 -16.48 24.11
CA LEU A 462 10.16 -15.60 24.77
C LEU A 462 8.74 -16.13 24.60
N GLY A 463 7.83 -15.71 25.48
CA GLY A 463 6.39 -15.85 25.25
C GLY A 463 5.95 -14.96 24.09
N GLN A 464 4.95 -15.38 23.30
CA GLN A 464 4.44 -14.60 22.19
C GLN A 464 3.73 -13.33 22.67
N TRP A 465 3.91 -12.22 21.98
CA TRP A 465 3.11 -11.01 22.15
C TRP A 465 1.95 -11.02 21.16
N ILE A 466 0.72 -11.08 21.68
CA ILE A 466 -0.49 -11.16 20.87
C ILE A 466 -1.47 -10.08 21.31
N ASP A 467 -1.97 -9.32 20.34
CA ASP A 467 -3.03 -8.36 20.53
C ASP A 467 -4.36 -8.93 20.02
N PHE A 468 -5.38 -8.87 20.86
CA PHE A 468 -6.77 -9.09 20.48
C PHE A 468 -7.50 -7.77 20.52
N SER A 469 -8.12 -7.37 19.44
CA SER A 469 -8.82 -6.09 19.39
C SER A 469 -10.23 -6.16 18.82
N ALA A 470 -11.05 -5.24 19.30
CA ALA A 470 -12.38 -4.97 18.75
C ALA A 470 -12.51 -3.48 18.47
N ALA A 471 -12.96 -3.11 17.27
CA ALA A 471 -13.13 -1.73 16.87
C ALA A 471 -14.52 -1.47 16.29
N ALA A 472 -15.16 -0.40 16.73
CA ALA A 472 -16.27 0.22 16.02
C ALA A 472 -15.71 1.09 14.90
N VAL A 473 -16.19 0.90 13.67
CA VAL A 473 -15.78 1.67 12.49
C VAL A 473 -16.99 2.35 11.87
N SER A 474 -16.83 3.60 11.47
CA SER A 474 -17.89 4.37 10.84
C SER A 474 -17.33 5.24 9.73
N THR A 475 -18.07 5.31 8.62
CA THR A 475 -17.89 6.30 7.55
C THR A 475 -19.25 6.94 7.29
N TRP A 476 -19.29 8.26 7.24
CA TRP A 476 -20.56 9.00 7.05
C TRP A 476 -20.38 10.12 6.04
N ASP A 477 -21.16 10.04 4.97
CA ASP A 477 -21.23 11.08 3.95
C ASP A 477 -22.41 12.02 4.28
N HIS A 478 -22.09 13.31 4.51
CA HIS A 478 -23.07 14.34 4.78
C HIS A 478 -22.72 15.65 4.06
N LYS A 479 -23.48 15.98 3.03
CA LYS A 479 -23.25 17.17 2.19
C LYS A 479 -21.81 17.19 1.64
N ASN A 480 -21.04 18.21 2.02
CA ASN A 480 -19.65 18.39 1.61
C ASN A 480 -18.65 17.65 2.50
N PHE A 481 -19.10 16.99 3.56
CA PHE A 481 -18.23 16.31 4.51
C PHE A 481 -18.26 14.79 4.32
N LEU A 482 -17.09 14.18 4.31
CA LEU A 482 -16.91 12.75 4.54
C LEU A 482 -16.26 12.60 5.92
N LEU A 483 -16.97 11.98 6.84
CA LEU A 483 -16.56 11.76 8.23
C LEU A 483 -16.18 10.30 8.42
N ASN A 484 -15.07 10.03 9.08
CA ASN A 484 -14.62 8.69 9.45
C ASN A 484 -14.35 8.65 10.93
N ALA A 485 -14.68 7.55 11.58
CA ALA A 485 -14.33 7.32 12.98
C ALA A 485 -13.98 5.84 13.20
N LYS A 486 -12.97 5.59 14.02
CA LYS A 486 -12.59 4.27 14.52
C LYS A 486 -12.32 4.39 16.01
N LEU A 487 -13.00 3.56 16.81
CA LEU A 487 -12.70 3.41 18.24
C LEU A 487 -12.37 1.96 18.50
N GLN A 488 -11.15 1.69 18.94
CA GLN A 488 -10.59 0.36 19.07
C GLN A 488 -10.11 0.11 20.49
N ALA A 489 -10.57 -0.99 21.08
CA ALA A 489 -10.09 -1.54 22.34
C ALA A 489 -9.15 -2.71 22.04
N ILE A 490 -7.98 -2.74 22.65
CA ILE A 490 -6.93 -3.73 22.38
C ILE A 490 -6.50 -4.34 23.72
N ASN A 491 -6.54 -5.66 23.80
CA ASN A 491 -5.99 -6.43 24.91
C ASN A 491 -4.72 -7.13 24.45
N SER A 492 -3.57 -6.67 24.93
CA SER A 492 -2.26 -7.22 24.62
C SER A 492 -1.86 -8.27 25.65
N VAL A 493 -1.65 -9.49 25.21
CA VAL A 493 -1.06 -10.57 26.00
C VAL A 493 0.45 -10.51 25.84
N ASN A 494 1.18 -10.50 26.94
CA ASN A 494 2.64 -10.38 26.98
C ASN A 494 3.17 -9.16 26.18
N TYR A 495 2.59 -7.98 26.47
CA TYR A 495 2.90 -6.73 25.78
C TYR A 495 4.41 -6.49 25.67
N GLN A 496 4.89 -6.28 24.44
CA GLN A 496 6.30 -6.05 24.11
C GLN A 496 7.26 -7.11 24.70
N TRP A 497 6.85 -8.37 24.82
CA TRP A 497 7.62 -9.46 25.42
C TRP A 497 8.13 -9.18 26.84
N LEU A 498 7.51 -8.24 27.58
CA LEU A 498 7.93 -7.82 28.92
C LEU A 498 7.77 -8.89 30.00
N SER A 499 7.08 -10.00 29.69
CA SER A 499 6.99 -11.16 30.59
C SER A 499 8.31 -11.92 30.70
N GLY A 500 9.17 -11.86 29.67
CA GLY A 500 10.42 -12.60 29.60
C GLY A 500 10.26 -14.01 29.00
N PRO A 501 11.01 -15.02 29.51
CA PRO A 501 11.02 -16.36 28.94
C PRO A 501 9.63 -17.02 28.84
N LYS A 502 9.48 -17.94 27.90
CA LYS A 502 8.26 -18.73 27.72
C LYS A 502 7.89 -19.46 29.02
N GLY A 503 6.64 -19.34 29.43
CA GLY A 503 6.13 -19.91 30.68
C GLY A 503 6.13 -18.93 31.87
N SER A 504 6.72 -17.74 31.74
CA SER A 504 6.58 -16.69 32.74
C SER A 504 5.15 -16.12 32.79
N PRO A 505 4.68 -15.59 33.93
CA PRO A 505 3.37 -14.94 33.98
C PRO A 505 3.27 -13.78 32.98
N ASN A 506 2.18 -13.75 32.19
CA ASN A 506 1.99 -12.73 31.17
C ASN A 506 1.83 -11.33 31.78
N LYS A 507 2.57 -10.37 31.25
CA LYS A 507 2.37 -8.94 31.48
C LYS A 507 1.42 -8.40 30.42
N ASN A 508 0.14 -8.46 30.73
CA ASN A 508 -0.90 -7.98 29.84
C ASN A 508 -1.05 -6.46 29.94
N ALA A 509 -1.51 -5.85 28.87
CA ALA A 509 -1.82 -4.43 28.83
C ALA A 509 -3.11 -4.19 28.04
N PHE A 510 -3.90 -3.23 28.50
CA PHE A 510 -5.09 -2.77 27.80
C PHE A 510 -4.81 -1.42 27.16
N HIS A 511 -5.16 -1.28 25.88
CA HIS A 511 -4.91 -0.09 25.07
C HIS A 511 -6.20 0.40 24.43
N VAL A 512 -6.21 1.70 24.11
CA VAL A 512 -7.26 2.31 23.31
C VAL A 512 -6.62 3.07 22.16
N ASN A 513 -7.17 2.87 20.96
CA ASN A 513 -6.84 3.65 19.77
C ASN A 513 -8.15 4.30 19.26
N ALA A 514 -8.17 5.62 19.20
CA ALA A 514 -9.29 6.40 18.71
C ALA A 514 -8.84 7.25 17.53
N GLU A 515 -9.57 7.17 16.42
CA GLU A 515 -9.27 7.92 15.19
C GLU A 515 -10.52 8.62 14.69
N VAL A 516 -10.37 9.87 14.27
CA VAL A 516 -11.40 10.66 13.59
C VAL A 516 -10.79 11.31 12.37
N GLY A 517 -11.42 11.13 11.22
CA GLY A 517 -11.06 11.76 9.95
C GLY A 517 -12.21 12.63 9.44
N VAL A 518 -11.88 13.79 8.94
CA VAL A 518 -12.80 14.72 8.28
C VAL A 518 -12.22 15.12 6.94
N MET A 519 -12.97 14.93 5.88
CA MET A 519 -12.64 15.45 4.55
C MET A 519 -13.74 16.42 4.12
N TYR A 520 -13.34 17.64 3.80
CA TYR A 520 -14.23 18.66 3.26
C TYR A 520 -14.03 18.79 1.76
N ARG A 521 -15.12 18.71 1.02
CA ARG A 521 -15.20 18.83 -0.44
C ARG A 521 -15.84 20.17 -0.79
N PHE A 522 -15.19 20.94 -1.66
CA PHE A 522 -15.67 22.26 -2.07
C PHE A 522 -16.84 22.19 -3.05
#